data_eb12bc3036c428c1f9d30feb5d781810
#
_entry.id   eb12bc3036c428c1f9d30feb5d781810
#
_cell.length_a   1.000
_cell.length_b   1.000
_cell.length_c   1.000
_cell.angle_alpha   90.00
_cell.angle_beta   90.00
_cell.angle_gamma   90.00
#
_symmetry.space_group_name_H-M   'P 1'
#
loop_
_entity.id
_entity.type
_entity.pdbx_description
1 polymer ?
#
loop_
_entity_poly.entity_id
_entity_poly.type
_entity_poly.pdbx_seq_one_letter_code
_entity_poly.pdbx_strand_id
1 'polypeptide(L)'
;KAESIDVTADVNALLTDPLIDAISLATPHSLHPEQVEMVGRAGKHVYTEKPFAFLRADAERAVAACQKAGVVIGLGHDQRFYPTVVEIKRLLDSGELGTALHIESNISHNAHQKAYQARNAEVSGRDDTNTGRDGYSQSRKPAPWRMDPKEAPTGPMVHFGIHRIDAF
;
A
#
# COMPACT_ATOMS: atom_id res chain seq x y z
N LYS A 1 -12.08 20.77 19.07
CA LYS A 1 -13.14 19.76 19.30
C LYS A 1 -12.73 18.55 18.50
N ALA A 2 -12.66 17.37 19.12
CA ALA A 2 -12.50 16.13 18.36
C ALA A 2 -13.77 15.92 17.55
N GLU A 3 -13.65 15.81 16.22
CA GLU A 3 -14.77 15.43 15.37
C GLU A 3 -15.11 13.96 15.67
N SER A 4 -16.39 13.67 15.85
CA SER A 4 -16.85 12.29 15.99
C SER A 4 -16.78 11.63 14.60
N ILE A 5 -16.13 10.48 14.54
CA ILE A 5 -16.09 9.64 13.33
C ILE A 5 -17.10 8.51 13.54
N ASP A 6 -18.04 8.38 12.61
CA ASP A 6 -18.96 7.26 12.61
C ASP A 6 -18.23 5.98 12.24
N VAL A 7 -18.52 4.89 12.96
CA VAL A 7 -17.88 3.59 12.76
C VAL A 7 -18.96 2.54 12.50
N THR A 8 -18.77 1.75 11.45
CA THR A 8 -19.62 0.62 11.11
C THR A 8 -18.80 -0.62 10.78
N ALA A 9 -19.34 -1.79 11.06
CA ALA A 9 -18.81 -3.07 10.60
C ALA A 9 -19.47 -3.55 9.29
N ASP A 10 -20.48 -2.82 8.81
CA ASP A 10 -21.19 -3.14 7.57
C ASP A 10 -20.64 -2.33 6.42
N VAL A 11 -19.91 -2.97 5.53
CA VAL A 11 -19.37 -2.33 4.32
C VAL A 11 -20.48 -1.87 3.37
N ASN A 12 -21.63 -2.54 3.34
CA ASN A 12 -22.74 -2.14 2.47
C ASN A 12 -23.32 -0.80 2.89
N ALA A 13 -23.31 -0.48 4.18
CA ALA A 13 -23.72 0.83 4.66
C ALA A 13 -22.86 1.95 4.03
N LEU A 14 -21.54 1.74 3.89
CA LEU A 14 -20.66 2.69 3.23
C LEU A 14 -20.91 2.78 1.71
N LEU A 15 -21.17 1.65 1.06
CA LEU A 15 -21.37 1.58 -0.38
C LEU A 15 -22.68 2.24 -0.82
N THR A 16 -23.72 2.17 0.03
CA THR A 16 -25.05 2.69 -0.29
C THR A 16 -25.34 4.09 0.25
N ASP A 17 -24.48 4.61 1.13
CA ASP A 17 -24.66 5.95 1.69
C ASP A 17 -24.46 7.03 0.61
N PRO A 18 -25.50 7.84 0.31
CA PRO A 18 -25.40 8.88 -0.71
C PRO A 18 -24.50 10.06 -0.31
N LEU A 19 -24.10 10.17 0.96
CA LEU A 19 -23.19 11.21 1.45
C LEU A 19 -21.72 10.85 1.29
N ILE A 20 -21.40 9.60 0.92
CA ILE A 20 -20.03 9.14 0.68
C ILE A 20 -19.74 9.19 -0.82
N ASP A 21 -18.84 10.04 -1.25
CA ASP A 21 -18.39 10.14 -2.63
C ASP A 21 -17.20 9.23 -2.95
N ALA A 22 -16.35 8.96 -1.96
CA ALA A 22 -15.09 8.22 -2.13
C ALA A 22 -14.81 7.32 -0.93
N ILE A 23 -14.18 6.16 -1.21
CA ILE A 23 -13.77 5.17 -0.19
C ILE A 23 -12.26 4.96 -0.28
N SER A 24 -11.59 5.02 0.87
CA SER A 24 -10.17 4.66 1.00
C SER A 24 -10.02 3.24 1.55
N LEU A 25 -9.31 2.37 0.82
CA LEU A 25 -9.06 0.98 1.15
C LEU A 25 -7.65 0.80 1.70
N ALA A 26 -7.55 0.35 2.96
CA ALA A 26 -6.30 0.02 3.63
C ALA A 26 -6.34 -1.42 4.21
N THR A 27 -6.91 -2.32 3.45
CA THR A 27 -7.15 -3.72 3.78
C THR A 27 -5.95 -4.61 3.42
N PRO A 28 -5.96 -5.92 3.70
CA PRO A 28 -4.97 -6.86 3.18
C PRO A 28 -4.92 -6.86 1.65
N HIS A 29 -3.73 -7.08 1.12
CA HIS A 29 -3.41 -6.89 -0.30
C HIS A 29 -4.25 -7.75 -1.24
N SER A 30 -4.53 -9.00 -0.85
CA SER A 30 -5.36 -9.94 -1.65
C SER A 30 -6.77 -9.44 -1.90
N LEU A 31 -7.29 -8.56 -1.02
CA LEU A 31 -8.64 -8.04 -1.10
C LEU A 31 -8.79 -6.80 -1.99
N HIS A 32 -7.70 -6.12 -2.32
CA HIS A 32 -7.75 -4.84 -3.03
C HIS A 32 -8.54 -4.92 -4.35
N PRO A 33 -8.25 -5.85 -5.29
CA PRO A 33 -8.92 -5.85 -6.58
C PRO A 33 -10.45 -6.03 -6.48
N GLU A 34 -10.87 -6.96 -5.62
CA GLU A 34 -12.29 -7.24 -5.41
C GLU A 34 -12.99 -6.04 -4.76
N GLN A 35 -12.36 -5.42 -3.77
CA GLN A 35 -12.92 -4.27 -3.09
C GLN A 35 -12.95 -3.02 -3.97
N VAL A 36 -11.92 -2.79 -4.80
CA VAL A 36 -11.92 -1.72 -5.81
C VAL A 36 -13.07 -1.91 -6.79
N GLU A 37 -13.26 -3.13 -7.29
CA GLU A 37 -14.36 -3.46 -8.19
C GLU A 37 -15.73 -3.21 -7.53
N MET A 38 -15.89 -3.62 -6.27
CA MET A 38 -17.12 -3.43 -5.49
C MET A 38 -17.43 -1.94 -5.29
N VAL A 39 -16.45 -1.15 -4.88
CA VAL A 39 -16.58 0.31 -4.68
C VAL A 39 -16.92 1.01 -6.02
N GLY A 40 -16.21 0.64 -7.09
CA GLY A 40 -16.46 1.18 -8.43
C GLY A 40 -17.88 0.88 -8.92
N ARG A 41 -18.37 -0.34 -8.74
CA ARG A 41 -19.74 -0.73 -9.11
C ARG A 41 -20.80 0.02 -8.30
N ALA A 42 -20.48 0.43 -7.06
CA ALA A 42 -21.34 1.28 -6.25
C ALA A 42 -21.33 2.76 -6.69
N GLY A 43 -20.58 3.11 -7.74
CA GLY A 43 -20.50 4.47 -8.28
C GLY A 43 -19.67 5.42 -7.42
N LYS A 44 -18.80 4.91 -6.56
CA LYS A 44 -17.96 5.71 -5.67
C LYS A 44 -16.52 5.75 -6.15
N HIS A 45 -15.85 6.90 -5.97
CA HIS A 45 -14.42 7.00 -6.17
C HIS A 45 -13.66 6.10 -5.17
N VAL A 46 -12.51 5.60 -5.56
CA VAL A 46 -11.73 4.69 -4.71
C VAL A 46 -10.27 5.09 -4.64
N TYR A 47 -9.74 5.15 -3.44
CA TYR A 47 -8.31 5.18 -3.18
C TYR A 47 -7.92 3.86 -2.54
N THR A 48 -6.92 3.18 -3.05
CA THR A 48 -6.45 1.92 -2.51
C THR A 48 -4.96 1.96 -2.20
N GLU A 49 -4.56 1.28 -1.12
CA GLU A 49 -3.16 1.05 -0.81
C GLU A 49 -2.50 0.13 -1.85
N LYS A 50 -1.20 0.27 -1.96
CA LYS A 50 -0.36 -0.62 -2.77
C LYS A 50 -0.11 -1.97 -2.04
N PRO A 51 0.14 -3.06 -2.78
CA PRO A 51 0.03 -3.21 -4.22
C PRO A 51 -1.43 -3.20 -4.67
N PHE A 52 -1.67 -2.77 -5.89
CA PHE A 52 -3.03 -2.74 -6.44
C PHE A 52 -3.62 -4.15 -6.59
N ALA A 53 -2.82 -5.07 -7.13
CA ALA A 53 -3.16 -6.47 -7.32
C ALA A 53 -1.90 -7.33 -7.39
N PHE A 54 -2.02 -8.64 -7.20
CA PHE A 54 -0.94 -9.59 -7.46
C PHE A 54 -0.97 -10.15 -8.88
N LEU A 55 -2.13 -10.17 -9.51
CA LEU A 55 -2.31 -10.66 -10.87
C LEU A 55 -2.81 -9.53 -11.78
N ARG A 56 -2.27 -9.48 -12.99
CA ARG A 56 -2.66 -8.51 -14.01
C ARG A 56 -4.15 -8.58 -14.33
N ALA A 57 -4.70 -9.78 -14.47
CA ALA A 57 -6.11 -9.99 -14.79
C ALA A 57 -7.05 -9.39 -13.73
N ASP A 58 -6.68 -9.47 -12.44
CA ASP A 58 -7.46 -8.88 -11.36
C ASP A 58 -7.41 -7.36 -11.40
N ALA A 59 -6.23 -6.80 -11.70
CA ALA A 59 -6.08 -5.35 -11.87
C ALA A 59 -6.92 -4.85 -13.05
N GLU A 60 -6.86 -5.50 -14.20
CA GLU A 60 -7.61 -5.13 -15.41
C GLU A 60 -9.13 -5.19 -15.16
N ARG A 61 -9.60 -6.21 -14.46
CA ARG A 61 -11.01 -6.35 -14.09
C ARG A 61 -11.50 -5.21 -13.19
N ALA A 62 -10.73 -4.89 -12.14
CA ALA A 62 -11.05 -3.82 -11.20
C ALA A 62 -11.05 -2.45 -11.88
N VAL A 63 -10.05 -2.17 -12.71
CA VAL A 63 -9.97 -0.91 -13.49
C VAL A 63 -11.14 -0.79 -14.45
N ALA A 64 -11.46 -1.86 -15.18
CA ALA A 64 -12.58 -1.86 -16.13
C ALA A 64 -13.94 -1.57 -15.44
N ALA A 65 -14.14 -2.10 -14.24
CA ALA A 65 -15.37 -1.83 -13.48
C ALA A 65 -15.50 -0.34 -13.11
N CYS A 66 -14.41 0.27 -12.63
CA CYS A 66 -14.38 1.69 -12.29
C CYS A 66 -14.54 2.59 -13.53
N GLN A 67 -13.87 2.25 -14.64
CA GLN A 67 -14.01 2.99 -15.91
C GLN A 67 -15.45 2.95 -16.42
N LYS A 68 -16.08 1.76 -16.37
CA LYS A 68 -17.49 1.60 -16.76
C LYS A 68 -18.43 2.45 -15.91
N ALA A 69 -18.14 2.61 -14.63
CA ALA A 69 -18.91 3.43 -13.71
C ALA A 69 -18.56 4.93 -13.77
N GLY A 70 -17.52 5.33 -14.51
CA GLY A 70 -17.08 6.73 -14.60
C GLY A 70 -16.45 7.26 -13.31
N VAL A 71 -15.90 6.38 -12.45
CA VAL A 71 -15.29 6.77 -11.17
C VAL A 71 -13.75 6.76 -11.26
N VAL A 72 -13.14 7.53 -10.39
CA VAL A 72 -11.67 7.68 -10.32
C VAL A 72 -11.08 6.65 -9.36
N ILE A 73 -9.95 6.08 -9.77
CA ILE A 73 -9.09 5.24 -8.92
C ILE A 73 -7.83 6.02 -8.57
N GLY A 74 -7.51 6.13 -7.27
CA GLY A 74 -6.22 6.55 -6.74
C GLY A 74 -5.45 5.35 -6.19
N LEU A 75 -4.15 5.29 -6.45
CA LEU A 75 -3.28 4.24 -5.92
C LEU A 75 -2.21 4.84 -5.02
N GLY A 76 -2.01 4.24 -3.85
CA GLY A 76 -1.15 4.70 -2.76
C GLY A 76 0.36 4.60 -3.03
N HIS A 77 0.82 5.12 -4.14
CA HIS A 77 2.23 5.30 -4.45
C HIS A 77 2.70 6.72 -4.07
N ASP A 78 2.81 6.97 -2.77
CA ASP A 78 3.13 8.27 -2.19
C ASP A 78 4.56 8.74 -2.47
N GLN A 79 5.52 7.80 -2.61
CA GLN A 79 6.94 8.15 -2.76
C GLN A 79 7.26 8.90 -4.05
N ARG A 80 6.44 8.76 -5.10
CA ARG A 80 6.58 9.55 -6.34
C ARG A 80 6.42 11.06 -6.12
N PHE A 81 5.76 11.45 -5.02
CA PHE A 81 5.54 12.84 -4.65
C PHE A 81 6.59 13.39 -3.67
N TYR A 82 7.57 12.60 -3.28
CA TYR A 82 8.66 13.10 -2.44
C TYR A 82 9.45 14.16 -3.20
N PRO A 83 9.81 15.29 -2.56
CA PRO A 83 10.48 16.40 -3.25
C PRO A 83 11.72 15.96 -4.04
N THR A 84 12.50 15.01 -3.51
CA THR A 84 13.67 14.47 -4.20
C THR A 84 13.31 13.69 -5.47
N VAL A 85 12.23 12.91 -5.44
CA VAL A 85 11.77 12.13 -6.61
C VAL A 85 11.20 13.05 -7.67
N VAL A 86 10.41 14.04 -7.26
CA VAL A 86 9.88 15.09 -8.16
C VAL A 86 11.02 15.85 -8.84
N GLU A 87 12.07 16.22 -8.11
CA GLU A 87 13.21 16.95 -8.69
C GLU A 87 14.04 16.06 -9.62
N ILE A 88 14.29 14.80 -9.28
CA ILE A 88 14.95 13.84 -10.19
C ILE A 88 14.17 13.71 -11.49
N LYS A 89 12.84 13.57 -11.39
CA LYS A 89 12.00 13.50 -12.58
C LYS A 89 12.07 14.78 -13.41
N ARG A 90 12.02 15.95 -12.79
CA ARG A 90 12.17 17.23 -13.49
C ARG A 90 13.49 17.30 -14.26
N LEU A 91 14.59 16.92 -13.63
CA LEU A 91 15.93 16.94 -14.26
C LEU A 91 16.03 15.96 -15.43
N LEU A 92 15.42 14.80 -15.33
CA LEU A 92 15.35 13.80 -16.42
C LEU A 92 14.49 14.34 -17.58
N ASP A 93 13.30 14.85 -17.28
CA ASP A 93 12.34 15.34 -18.28
C ASP A 93 12.87 16.58 -19.01
N SER A 94 13.63 17.46 -18.33
CA SER A 94 14.24 18.65 -18.92
C SER A 94 15.44 18.34 -19.81
N GLY A 95 15.97 17.12 -19.74
CA GLY A 95 17.19 16.76 -20.44
C GLY A 95 18.49 17.28 -19.82
N GLU A 96 18.44 17.98 -18.68
CA GLU A 96 19.63 18.51 -17.99
C GLU A 96 20.65 17.43 -17.65
N LEU A 97 20.19 16.20 -17.39
CA LEU A 97 21.05 15.03 -17.11
C LEU A 97 21.37 14.20 -18.37
N GLY A 98 20.88 14.61 -19.54
CA GLY A 98 20.98 13.81 -20.75
C GLY A 98 20.09 12.56 -20.69
N THR A 99 20.47 11.52 -21.44
CA THR A 99 19.73 10.25 -21.49
C THR A 99 20.11 9.37 -20.31
N ALA A 100 19.14 8.94 -19.51
CA ALA A 100 19.38 7.97 -18.46
C ALA A 100 19.72 6.60 -19.09
N LEU A 101 20.92 6.11 -18.84
CA LEU A 101 21.42 4.82 -19.35
C LEU A 101 21.29 3.71 -18.32
N HIS A 102 21.28 4.05 -17.06
CA HIS A 102 21.19 3.10 -15.95
C HIS A 102 20.60 3.77 -14.72
N ILE A 103 19.72 3.05 -14.04
CA ILE A 103 19.15 3.46 -12.75
C ILE A 103 19.38 2.32 -11.76
N GLU A 104 19.96 2.63 -10.62
CA GLU A 104 20.12 1.69 -9.52
C GLU A 104 19.45 2.25 -8.27
N SER A 105 18.67 1.44 -7.60
CA SER A 105 18.03 1.80 -6.33
C SER A 105 18.22 0.69 -5.31
N ASN A 106 18.95 1.02 -4.25
CA ASN A 106 19.18 0.12 -3.14
C ASN A 106 18.22 0.45 -1.99
N ILE A 107 17.46 -0.55 -1.55
CA ILE A 107 16.59 -0.42 -0.39
C ILE A 107 16.95 -1.50 0.63
N SER A 108 17.22 -1.08 1.86
CA SER A 108 17.43 -1.96 2.99
C SER A 108 16.44 -1.60 4.10
N HIS A 109 15.70 -2.58 4.56
CA HIS A 109 14.73 -2.38 5.63
C HIS A 109 14.71 -3.58 6.58
N ASN A 110 14.75 -3.30 7.90
CA ASN A 110 14.79 -4.33 8.93
C ASN A 110 13.41 -4.75 9.47
N ALA A 111 12.30 -4.24 8.90
CA ALA A 111 10.97 -4.54 9.41
C ALA A 111 10.64 -6.04 9.39
N HIS A 112 11.05 -6.75 8.33
CA HIS A 112 10.86 -8.20 8.25
C HIS A 112 11.77 -8.96 9.21
N GLN A 113 12.98 -8.48 9.43
CA GLN A 113 13.88 -9.06 10.40
C GLN A 113 13.33 -8.92 11.82
N LYS A 114 12.79 -7.76 12.18
CA LYS A 114 12.12 -7.53 13.47
C LYS A 114 10.90 -8.44 13.64
N ALA A 115 10.08 -8.60 12.60
CA ALA A 115 8.93 -9.50 12.62
C ALA A 115 9.34 -10.98 12.76
N TYR A 116 10.42 -11.38 12.07
CA TYR A 116 10.98 -12.72 12.18
C TYR A 116 11.59 -12.97 13.57
N GLN A 117 12.30 -12.00 14.12
CA GLN A 117 12.85 -12.06 15.49
C GLN A 117 11.74 -12.13 16.54
N ALA A 118 10.68 -11.31 16.42
CA ALA A 118 9.54 -11.37 17.32
C ALA A 118 8.86 -12.74 17.31
N ARG A 119 8.67 -13.33 16.13
CA ARG A 119 8.13 -14.69 16.00
C ARG A 119 9.02 -15.73 16.65
N ASN A 120 10.34 -15.63 16.47
CA ASN A 120 11.29 -16.58 17.07
C ASN A 120 11.39 -16.38 18.58
N ALA A 121 11.25 -15.15 19.08
CA ALA A 121 11.19 -14.87 20.51
C ALA A 121 9.94 -15.48 21.16
N GLU A 122 8.78 -15.39 20.50
CA GLU A 122 7.55 -16.06 20.97
C GLU A 122 7.71 -17.59 21.03
N VAL A 123 8.41 -18.19 20.05
CA VAL A 123 8.67 -19.64 20.00
C VAL A 123 9.74 -20.06 21.01
N SER A 124 10.74 -19.21 21.28
CA SER A 124 11.88 -19.51 22.17
C SER A 124 11.69 -19.04 23.62
N GLY A 125 10.61 -18.30 23.89
CA GLY A 125 10.35 -17.72 25.21
C GLY A 125 11.34 -16.62 25.62
N ARG A 126 12.11 -16.06 24.68
CA ARG A 126 13.04 -14.96 24.92
C ARG A 126 12.40 -13.63 24.60
N ASP A 127 12.46 -12.71 25.53
CA ASP A 127 12.03 -11.31 25.32
C ASP A 127 13.18 -10.49 24.70
N ASP A 128 13.31 -10.55 23.38
CA ASP A 128 14.31 -9.79 22.62
C ASP A 128 13.75 -8.40 22.15
N THR A 129 12.75 -7.88 22.84
CA THR A 129 12.05 -6.64 22.43
C THR A 129 12.86 -5.36 22.64
N ASN A 130 14.09 -5.43 23.15
CA ASN A 130 14.90 -4.25 23.49
C ASN A 130 15.93 -3.89 22.41
N THR A 131 15.50 -3.57 21.19
CA THR A 131 16.36 -2.92 20.19
C THR A 131 15.78 -1.55 19.80
N GLY A 132 15.77 -0.64 20.79
CA GLY A 132 15.37 0.74 20.57
C GLY A 132 16.50 1.58 19.99
N ARG A 133 16.32 2.12 18.79
CA ARG A 133 16.99 3.37 18.35
C ARG A 133 16.22 4.20 17.33
N ASP A 134 15.15 3.70 16.76
CA ASP A 134 14.50 4.39 15.64
C ASP A 134 13.07 4.77 16.01
N GLY A 135 12.81 5.64 16.95
CA GLY A 135 11.56 6.37 17.21
C GLY A 135 10.20 5.84 16.65
N TYR A 136 10.21 4.72 15.93
CA TYR A 136 9.01 4.08 15.40
C TYR A 136 8.47 3.14 16.48
N SER A 137 7.30 3.45 16.96
CA SER A 137 6.59 2.83 18.06
C SER A 137 6.82 1.32 18.18
N GLN A 138 7.44 0.90 19.28
CA GLN A 138 7.68 -0.49 19.68
C GLN A 138 6.40 -1.27 20.05
N SER A 139 5.22 -0.66 19.95
CA SER A 139 3.99 -1.20 20.54
C SER A 139 3.05 -1.91 19.57
N ARG A 140 3.34 -1.99 18.28
CA ARG A 140 2.46 -2.68 17.34
C ARG A 140 3.12 -3.95 16.84
N LYS A 141 2.63 -5.12 17.31
CA LYS A 141 2.89 -6.40 16.65
C LYS A 141 2.55 -6.26 15.16
N PRO A 142 3.42 -6.70 14.22
CA PRO A 142 3.08 -6.68 12.81
C PRO A 142 1.75 -7.41 12.62
N ALA A 143 0.86 -6.85 11.82
CA ALA A 143 -0.40 -7.51 11.53
C ALA A 143 -0.09 -8.90 10.94
N PRO A 144 -0.66 -10.00 11.49
CA PRO A 144 -0.29 -11.37 11.12
C PRO A 144 -0.36 -11.63 9.61
N TRP A 145 -1.29 -10.97 8.90
CA TRP A 145 -1.46 -11.10 7.47
C TRP A 145 -0.24 -10.65 6.65
N ARG A 146 0.56 -9.68 7.13
CA ARG A 146 1.78 -9.24 6.42
C ARG A 146 2.87 -10.28 6.35
N MET A 147 2.78 -11.32 7.18
CA MET A 147 3.70 -12.45 7.21
C MET A 147 3.13 -13.68 6.49
N ASP A 148 1.88 -13.60 6.02
CA ASP A 148 1.27 -14.66 5.22
C ASP A 148 1.87 -14.64 3.80
N PRO A 149 2.42 -15.76 3.28
CA PRO A 149 2.90 -15.83 1.91
C PRO A 149 1.85 -15.51 0.85
N LYS A 150 0.56 -15.65 1.16
CA LYS A 150 -0.54 -15.27 0.27
C LYS A 150 -0.68 -13.76 0.14
N GLU A 151 -0.36 -13.02 1.20
CA GLU A 151 -0.42 -11.55 1.23
C GLU A 151 0.90 -10.89 0.85
N ALA A 152 1.99 -11.64 0.87
CA ALA A 152 3.32 -11.16 0.50
C ALA A 152 4.09 -12.22 -0.32
N PRO A 153 3.59 -12.60 -1.51
CA PRO A 153 4.12 -13.72 -2.28
C PRO A 153 5.57 -13.51 -2.73
N THR A 154 6.02 -12.27 -2.84
CA THR A 154 7.41 -11.91 -3.19
C THR A 154 8.16 -11.23 -2.05
N GLY A 155 7.65 -11.37 -0.81
CA GLY A 155 8.28 -10.81 0.38
C GLY A 155 8.50 -9.29 0.31
N PRO A 156 9.72 -8.80 0.56
CA PRO A 156 10.02 -7.37 0.59
C PRO A 156 9.71 -6.60 -0.70
N MET A 157 9.68 -7.27 -1.86
CA MET A 157 9.38 -6.62 -3.14
C MET A 157 7.95 -6.06 -3.17
N VAL A 158 6.97 -6.78 -2.64
CA VAL A 158 5.57 -6.32 -2.56
C VAL A 158 5.42 -5.16 -1.58
N HIS A 159 6.17 -5.19 -0.47
CA HIS A 159 6.01 -4.18 0.58
C HIS A 159 6.80 -2.90 0.33
N PHE A 160 8.01 -3.01 -0.19
CA PHE A 160 8.94 -1.88 -0.30
C PHE A 160 9.47 -1.67 -1.70
N GLY A 161 9.85 -2.75 -2.41
CA GLY A 161 10.43 -2.65 -3.75
C GLY A 161 9.48 -2.02 -4.76
N ILE A 162 8.18 -2.23 -4.61
CA ILE A 162 7.15 -1.67 -5.48
C ILE A 162 7.17 -0.13 -5.52
N HIS A 163 7.50 0.53 -4.41
CA HIS A 163 7.64 1.98 -4.38
C HIS A 163 8.82 2.48 -5.22
N ARG A 164 9.88 1.68 -5.35
CA ARG A 164 11.05 2.03 -6.18
C ARG A 164 10.77 1.83 -7.65
N ILE A 165 10.04 0.77 -7.99
CA ILE A 165 9.59 0.55 -9.38
C ILE A 165 8.64 1.68 -9.82
N ASP A 166 7.78 2.16 -8.93
CA ASP A 166 6.83 3.22 -9.23
C ASP A 166 7.49 4.61 -9.35
N ALA A 167 8.56 4.86 -8.60
CA ALA A 167 9.22 6.16 -8.55
C ALA A 167 10.10 6.46 -9.79
N PHE A 168 10.45 5.45 -10.58
CA PHE A 168 11.34 5.53 -11.74
C PHE A 168 10.71 4.91 -12.98
#